data_322b2e681b86cb4f4c78570f42227d73
#
_entry.id   322b2e681b86cb4f4c78570f42227d73
#
_cell.length_a   1.000
_cell.length_b   1.000
_cell.length_c   1.000
_cell.angle_alpha   90.00
_cell.angle_beta   90.00
_cell.angle_gamma   90.00
#
_symmetry.space_group_name_H-M   'P 1'
#
loop_
_entity.id
_entity.type
_entity.pdbx_description
1 polymer ?
#
loop_
_entity_poly.entity_id
_entity_poly.type
_entity_poly.pdbx_seq_one_letter_code
_entity_poly.pdbx_strand_id
1 'polypeptide(L)'
;MAGFNEIDRVRTPKGQYVSASPLGGSGRPKRAIDAVPVPLVLVVVALLGYGLLVVWSAIQTNENYSFSRQLMGVAMGVVAMLICYSFDYRRLANYTTFLLIVNVVLILSPHLPVIGVESKGAQSWVKIGIQLQPGEFAKITVILLDAAVMSKFGGRLDDPREFIRALAYIAIPFLCIMTQPDLGTGLVYLVIGAVALIMGGARWKYLIVLLGVFVGLIVAVFAIDEVLKNATGDYVLLKQYQRNRLLVFLDPCADVTGTGFNLNQAMIAIGSGGLFGKGLLNGSQSSLGFVPESATDFIFCVLAEQFGFMGALVLLALYLALILVSIRIARESSDLFGTLIVMGIVGMWLFQILENIGMDIGLMPITGIPLPFMSYGSSFMMVNFALLGLIGSVYAHKG
;
A
#
# COMPACT_ATOMS: atom_id res chain seq x y z
N MET A 1 -11.81 -14.11 29.23
CA MET A 1 -10.34 -14.09 29.06
C MET A 1 -9.77 -15.44 28.57
N ALA A 2 -10.51 -16.49 28.40
CA ALA A 2 -10.03 -17.80 27.93
C ALA A 2 -9.85 -17.94 26.40
N GLY A 3 -10.30 -16.99 25.60
CA GLY A 3 -10.27 -17.10 24.13
C GLY A 3 -8.97 -16.63 23.44
N PHE A 4 -8.11 -15.90 24.11
CA PHE A 4 -6.88 -15.37 23.50
C PHE A 4 -5.68 -16.33 23.58
N ASN A 5 -5.67 -17.29 24.51
CA ASN A 5 -4.57 -18.25 24.65
C ASN A 5 -4.58 -19.38 23.60
N GLU A 6 -5.67 -19.56 22.84
CA GLU A 6 -5.73 -20.57 21.78
C GLU A 6 -4.99 -20.15 20.50
N ILE A 7 -4.69 -18.86 20.33
CA ILE A 7 -4.03 -18.33 19.14
C ILE A 7 -2.52 -18.69 19.10
N ASP A 8 -1.93 -19.09 20.21
CA ASP A 8 -0.52 -19.48 20.29
C ASP A 8 -0.26 -20.95 19.87
N ARG A 9 -1.21 -21.61 19.24
CA ARG A 9 -1.09 -22.98 18.76
C ARG A 9 -1.07 -23.03 17.25
N VAL A 10 -0.03 -23.68 16.69
CA VAL A 10 0.08 -23.92 15.25
C VAL A 10 -0.62 -25.24 14.90
N ARG A 11 -1.43 -25.24 13.84
CA ARG A 11 -2.11 -26.44 13.35
C ARG A 11 -1.14 -27.30 12.54
N THR A 12 -0.96 -28.55 12.93
CA THR A 12 -0.18 -29.52 12.14
C THR A 12 -0.96 -30.01 10.91
N PRO A 13 -0.28 -30.56 9.87
CA PRO A 13 -0.94 -31.15 8.70
C PRO A 13 -1.95 -32.25 9.05
N LYS A 14 -1.88 -32.85 10.25
CA LYS A 14 -2.81 -33.84 10.78
C LYS A 14 -4.00 -33.24 11.54
N GLY A 15 -4.16 -31.89 11.54
CA GLY A 15 -5.29 -31.22 12.18
C GLY A 15 -5.18 -31.01 13.69
N GLN A 16 -4.07 -31.37 14.32
CA GLN A 16 -3.84 -31.16 15.75
C GLN A 16 -3.23 -29.79 16.01
N TYR A 17 -3.67 -29.09 17.06
CA TYR A 17 -3.05 -27.85 17.52
C TYR A 17 -1.87 -28.19 18.45
N VAL A 18 -0.67 -27.74 18.07
CA VAL A 18 0.53 -27.82 18.93
C VAL A 18 0.92 -26.43 19.36
N SER A 19 1.42 -26.29 20.58
CA SER A 19 2.03 -25.04 21.04
C SER A 19 3.09 -24.62 20.03
N ALA A 20 3.08 -23.36 19.59
CA ALA A 20 4.09 -22.81 18.71
C ALA A 20 5.45 -22.91 19.43
N SER A 21 6.20 -23.98 19.14
CA SER A 21 7.62 -23.99 19.48
C SER A 21 8.27 -22.84 18.70
N PRO A 22 9.20 -22.09 19.30
CA PRO A 22 9.95 -21.10 18.53
C PRO A 22 10.53 -21.82 17.31
N LEU A 23 10.16 -21.35 16.11
CA LEU A 23 10.64 -21.87 14.83
C LEU A 23 12.16 -21.60 14.74
N GLY A 24 12.93 -22.39 15.50
CA GLY A 24 14.37 -22.31 15.57
C GLY A 24 15.00 -23.29 14.60
N GLY A 25 14.99 -22.97 13.34
CA GLY A 25 16.00 -23.50 12.43
C GLY A 25 17.30 -22.74 12.67
N SER A 26 18.31 -23.36 13.30
CA SER A 26 19.66 -22.83 13.44
C SER A 26 20.41 -22.93 12.09
N GLY A 27 19.88 -22.31 11.05
CA GLY A 27 20.61 -22.10 9.81
C GLY A 27 21.76 -21.13 10.07
N ARG A 28 23.00 -21.54 9.85
CA ARG A 28 24.15 -20.63 9.88
C ARG A 28 23.90 -19.47 8.92
N PRO A 29 24.13 -18.23 9.36
CA PRO A 29 23.97 -17.10 8.47
C PRO A 29 24.91 -17.28 7.26
N LYS A 30 24.34 -17.26 6.05
CA LYS A 30 25.09 -17.21 4.80
C LYS A 30 26.00 -15.98 4.83
N ARG A 31 27.14 -16.04 4.15
CA ARG A 31 28.03 -14.86 4.02
C ARG A 31 27.17 -13.66 3.53
N ALA A 32 27.39 -12.49 4.10
CA ALA A 32 26.57 -11.29 3.87
C ALA A 32 26.31 -10.95 2.38
N ILE A 33 27.24 -11.35 1.49
CA ILE A 33 27.12 -11.12 0.03
C ILE A 33 26.13 -12.11 -0.62
N ASP A 34 26.08 -13.38 -0.15
CA ASP A 34 25.17 -14.41 -0.69
C ASP A 34 23.72 -14.20 -0.21
N ALA A 35 23.53 -13.30 0.75
CA ALA A 35 22.24 -12.99 1.36
C ALA A 35 21.51 -11.83 0.67
N VAL A 36 22.13 -11.13 -0.29
CA VAL A 36 21.51 -9.99 -0.98
C VAL A 36 20.87 -10.44 -2.30
N PRO A 37 19.57 -10.20 -2.52
CA PRO A 37 18.90 -10.51 -3.78
C PRO A 37 19.29 -9.47 -4.86
N VAL A 38 20.43 -9.68 -5.51
CA VAL A 38 21.00 -8.75 -6.52
C VAL A 38 19.97 -8.32 -7.58
N PRO A 39 19.15 -9.22 -8.16
CA PRO A 39 18.13 -8.80 -9.15
C PRO A 39 17.13 -7.80 -8.57
N LEU A 40 16.71 -7.98 -7.30
CA LEU A 40 15.80 -7.06 -6.63
C LEU A 40 16.43 -5.68 -6.47
N VAL A 41 17.69 -5.63 -6.02
CA VAL A 41 18.42 -4.37 -5.83
C VAL A 41 18.56 -3.62 -7.15
N LEU A 42 18.94 -4.30 -8.23
CA LEU A 42 19.09 -3.67 -9.56
C LEU A 42 17.78 -3.06 -10.07
N VAL A 43 16.67 -3.79 -9.94
CA VAL A 43 15.36 -3.29 -10.36
C VAL A 43 14.93 -2.08 -9.52
N VAL A 44 15.15 -2.13 -8.20
CA VAL A 44 14.78 -1.01 -7.31
C VAL A 44 15.65 0.22 -7.58
N VAL A 45 16.95 0.05 -7.81
CA VAL A 45 17.85 1.16 -8.17
C VAL A 45 17.41 1.79 -9.50
N ALA A 46 17.03 0.98 -10.48
CA ALA A 46 16.52 1.49 -11.76
C ALA A 46 15.20 2.25 -11.58
N LEU A 47 14.23 1.70 -10.82
CA LEU A 47 12.97 2.35 -10.49
C LEU A 47 13.19 3.67 -9.73
N LEU A 48 14.03 3.64 -8.72
CA LEU A 48 14.35 4.83 -7.92
C LEU A 48 15.02 5.92 -8.77
N GLY A 49 16.00 5.54 -9.60
CA GLY A 49 16.67 6.48 -10.51
C GLY A 49 15.68 7.13 -11.48
N TYR A 50 14.79 6.31 -12.06
CA TYR A 50 13.73 6.81 -12.94
C TYR A 50 12.74 7.70 -12.18
N GLY A 51 12.31 7.29 -10.99
CA GLY A 51 11.43 8.08 -10.13
C GLY A 51 12.02 9.42 -9.72
N LEU A 52 13.28 9.43 -9.26
CA LEU A 52 13.96 10.67 -8.88
C LEU A 52 14.09 11.64 -10.05
N LEU A 53 14.34 11.15 -11.27
CA LEU A 53 14.42 11.97 -12.46
C LEU A 53 13.07 12.61 -12.82
N VAL A 54 11.98 11.83 -12.74
CA VAL A 54 10.63 12.33 -13.01
C VAL A 54 10.18 13.30 -11.91
N VAL A 55 10.40 12.97 -10.62
CA VAL A 55 10.09 13.86 -9.49
C VAL A 55 10.88 15.17 -9.62
N TRP A 56 12.19 15.10 -9.92
CA TRP A 56 12.99 16.29 -10.11
C TRP A 56 12.40 17.21 -11.17
N SER A 57 11.92 16.65 -12.28
CA SER A 57 11.25 17.42 -13.32
C SER A 57 9.89 17.97 -12.88
N ALA A 58 9.09 17.17 -12.15
CA ALA A 58 7.74 17.56 -11.73
C ALA A 58 7.72 18.70 -10.72
N ILE A 59 8.78 18.83 -9.89
CA ILE A 59 8.82 19.84 -8.82
C ILE A 59 9.41 21.18 -9.24
N GLN A 60 9.95 21.31 -10.47
CA GLN A 60 10.59 22.55 -10.92
C GLN A 60 9.67 23.77 -10.88
N THR A 61 8.38 23.56 -11.02
CA THR A 61 7.37 24.62 -11.09
C THR A 61 6.55 24.77 -9.80
N ASN A 62 6.83 23.97 -8.77
CA ASN A 62 6.05 23.96 -7.55
C ASN A 62 6.94 24.14 -6.31
N GLU A 63 6.95 25.36 -5.75
CA GLU A 63 7.78 25.73 -4.59
C GLU A 63 7.44 24.97 -3.30
N ASN A 64 6.28 24.32 -3.23
CA ASN A 64 5.87 23.54 -2.06
C ASN A 64 6.68 22.24 -1.90
N TYR A 65 7.31 21.77 -2.96
CA TYR A 65 8.10 20.55 -2.98
C TYR A 65 9.60 20.88 -3.01
N SER A 66 10.40 20.03 -2.37
CA SER A 66 11.86 20.18 -2.33
C SER A 66 12.53 18.85 -2.67
N PHE A 67 13.40 18.88 -3.67
CA PHE A 67 14.18 17.69 -4.06
C PHE A 67 15.05 17.18 -2.90
N SER A 68 15.59 18.08 -2.08
CA SER A 68 16.38 17.71 -0.89
C SER A 68 15.55 16.91 0.12
N ARG A 69 14.25 17.23 0.30
CA ARG A 69 13.36 16.44 1.17
C ARG A 69 13.12 15.05 0.61
N GLN A 70 12.99 14.91 -0.71
CA GLN A 70 12.86 13.60 -1.35
C GLN A 70 14.11 12.75 -1.15
N LEU A 71 15.31 13.31 -1.36
CA LEU A 71 16.57 12.63 -1.11
C LEU A 71 16.76 12.25 0.36
N MET A 72 16.36 13.12 1.28
CA MET A 72 16.34 12.80 2.72
C MET A 72 15.39 11.63 3.02
N GLY A 73 14.20 11.60 2.40
CA GLY A 73 13.27 10.48 2.51
C GLY A 73 13.87 9.17 1.99
N VAL A 74 14.58 9.20 0.87
CA VAL A 74 15.32 8.04 0.33
C VAL A 74 16.42 7.61 1.30
N ALA A 75 17.24 8.54 1.80
CA ALA A 75 18.32 8.21 2.74
C ALA A 75 17.79 7.57 4.03
N MET A 76 16.74 8.15 4.63
CA MET A 76 16.07 7.55 5.79
C MET A 76 15.44 6.18 5.44
N GLY A 77 14.90 6.05 4.24
CA GLY A 77 14.37 4.79 3.74
C GLY A 77 15.43 3.71 3.64
N VAL A 78 16.61 4.02 3.12
CA VAL A 78 17.74 3.07 3.07
C VAL A 78 18.15 2.64 4.48
N VAL A 79 18.18 3.55 5.45
CA VAL A 79 18.46 3.19 6.85
C VAL A 79 17.37 2.26 7.38
N ALA A 80 16.10 2.55 7.14
CA ALA A 80 14.99 1.68 7.55
C ALA A 80 15.07 0.30 6.88
N MET A 81 15.45 0.24 5.60
CA MET A 81 15.69 -1.00 4.86
C MET A 81 16.79 -1.85 5.54
N LEU A 82 17.92 -1.24 5.88
CA LEU A 82 19.03 -1.94 6.53
C LEU A 82 18.64 -2.44 7.92
N ILE A 83 17.87 -1.68 8.68
CA ILE A 83 17.34 -2.10 9.99
C ILE A 83 16.43 -3.32 9.81
N CYS A 84 15.44 -3.25 8.91
CA CYS A 84 14.53 -4.36 8.66
C CYS A 84 15.24 -5.60 8.09
N TYR A 85 16.24 -5.40 7.25
CA TYR A 85 17.07 -6.48 6.71
C TYR A 85 17.89 -7.21 7.79
N SER A 86 18.43 -6.45 8.75
CA SER A 86 19.26 -7.00 9.83
C SER A 86 18.46 -7.76 10.89
N PHE A 87 17.15 -7.52 10.92
CA PHE A 87 16.27 -8.14 11.90
C PHE A 87 15.70 -9.45 11.36
N ASP A 88 15.74 -10.53 12.19
CA ASP A 88 15.11 -11.79 11.84
C ASP A 88 13.58 -11.67 11.94
N TYR A 89 12.92 -11.62 10.79
CA TYR A 89 11.46 -11.49 10.66
C TYR A 89 10.69 -12.58 11.41
N ARG A 90 11.25 -13.80 11.53
CA ARG A 90 10.61 -14.96 12.17
C ARG A 90 10.21 -14.70 13.61
N ARG A 91 10.96 -13.82 14.29
CA ARG A 91 10.64 -13.44 15.68
C ARG A 91 9.31 -12.75 15.79
N LEU A 92 8.86 -12.03 14.74
CA LEU A 92 7.60 -11.29 14.74
C LEU A 92 6.37 -12.19 14.65
N ALA A 93 6.51 -13.44 14.18
CA ALA A 93 5.38 -14.37 14.03
C ALA A 93 4.59 -14.60 15.32
N ASN A 94 5.28 -14.53 16.47
CA ASN A 94 4.68 -14.80 17.78
C ASN A 94 4.06 -13.57 18.47
N TYR A 95 4.26 -12.36 17.90
CA TYR A 95 3.86 -11.10 18.54
C TYR A 95 2.59 -10.49 17.94
N THR A 96 1.58 -11.32 17.55
CA THR A 96 0.35 -10.85 16.91
C THR A 96 -0.38 -9.78 17.71
N THR A 97 -0.55 -9.96 19.03
CA THR A 97 -1.24 -8.98 19.88
C THR A 97 -0.45 -7.67 19.97
N PHE A 98 0.88 -7.75 20.07
CA PHE A 98 1.75 -6.56 20.06
C PHE A 98 1.66 -5.82 18.72
N LEU A 99 1.72 -6.54 17.59
CA LEU A 99 1.57 -5.96 16.25
C LEU A 99 0.22 -5.26 16.08
N LEU A 100 -0.87 -5.87 16.60
CA LEU A 100 -2.20 -5.26 16.57
C LEU A 100 -2.23 -3.96 17.39
N ILE A 101 -1.69 -3.97 18.61
CA ILE A 101 -1.66 -2.78 19.47
C ILE A 101 -0.85 -1.67 18.81
N VAL A 102 0.35 -1.98 18.30
CA VAL A 102 1.20 -1.00 17.59
C VAL A 102 0.47 -0.44 16.38
N ASN A 103 -0.20 -1.29 15.61
CA ASN A 103 -0.98 -0.87 14.44
C ASN A 103 -2.10 0.13 14.82
N VAL A 104 -2.92 -0.22 15.81
CA VAL A 104 -4.02 0.63 16.28
C VAL A 104 -3.49 1.96 16.82
N VAL A 105 -2.39 1.94 17.62
CA VAL A 105 -1.77 3.16 18.15
C VAL A 105 -1.22 4.04 17.02
N LEU A 106 -0.56 3.45 16.02
CA LEU A 106 -0.08 4.20 14.85
C LEU A 106 -1.24 4.86 14.11
N ILE A 107 -2.30 4.11 13.80
CA ILE A 107 -3.44 4.64 13.05
C ILE A 107 -4.16 5.73 13.85
N LEU A 108 -4.35 5.56 15.14
CA LEU A 108 -5.08 6.55 15.96
C LEU A 108 -4.22 7.73 16.40
N SER A 109 -2.89 7.70 16.23
CA SER A 109 -1.98 8.75 16.65
C SER A 109 -2.29 10.16 16.10
N PRO A 110 -2.78 10.35 14.83
CA PRO A 110 -3.14 11.67 14.34
C PRO A 110 -4.33 12.33 15.05
N HIS A 111 -5.14 11.55 15.77
CA HIS A 111 -6.25 12.11 16.55
C HIS A 111 -5.80 12.74 17.89
N LEU A 112 -4.52 12.56 18.27
CA LEU A 112 -3.97 13.18 19.46
C LEU A 112 -3.77 14.69 19.25
N PRO A 113 -4.36 15.56 20.07
CA PRO A 113 -4.36 17.01 19.85
C PRO A 113 -2.97 17.66 19.91
N VAL A 114 -1.98 16.98 20.50
CA VAL A 114 -0.62 17.51 20.69
C VAL A 114 0.25 17.34 19.44
N ILE A 115 0.04 16.27 18.67
CA ILE A 115 0.92 15.87 17.56
C ILE A 115 0.20 15.79 16.21
N GLY A 116 -1.13 15.67 16.22
CA GLY A 116 -1.94 15.58 15.00
C GLY A 116 -1.98 16.91 14.24
N VAL A 117 -1.84 16.84 12.93
CA VAL A 117 -1.94 17.98 12.02
C VAL A 117 -2.98 17.67 10.96
N GLU A 118 -3.93 18.58 10.80
CA GLU A 118 -4.88 18.53 9.71
C GLU A 118 -4.22 19.03 8.42
N SER A 119 -4.29 18.24 7.37
CA SER A 119 -3.82 18.61 6.03
C SER A 119 -4.86 18.20 5.00
N LYS A 120 -5.24 19.12 4.13
CA LYS A 120 -6.22 18.88 3.05
C LYS A 120 -7.57 18.33 3.56
N GLY A 121 -8.02 18.75 4.74
CA GLY A 121 -9.29 18.33 5.33
C GLY A 121 -9.28 16.94 5.97
N ALA A 122 -8.11 16.32 6.14
CA ALA A 122 -7.93 15.03 6.79
C ALA A 122 -6.92 15.13 7.96
N GLN A 123 -7.28 14.54 9.10
CA GLN A 123 -6.39 14.38 10.26
C GLN A 123 -5.60 13.07 10.12
N SER A 124 -4.68 13.02 9.15
CA SER A 124 -3.89 11.81 8.84
C SER A 124 -2.39 12.00 9.06
N TRP A 125 -1.97 13.18 9.52
CA TRP A 125 -0.57 13.55 9.65
C TRP A 125 -0.17 13.82 11.08
N VAL A 126 1.08 13.49 11.40
CA VAL A 126 1.72 13.75 12.69
C VAL A 126 2.98 14.57 12.47
N LYS A 127 3.19 15.61 13.27
CA LYS A 127 4.38 16.45 13.22
C LYS A 127 5.24 16.24 14.46
N ILE A 128 6.31 15.49 14.31
CA ILE A 128 7.34 15.27 15.34
C ILE A 128 8.67 15.71 14.73
N GLY A 129 8.88 17.04 14.64
CA GLY A 129 10.01 17.61 13.91
C GLY A 129 9.86 17.48 12.38
N ILE A 130 9.58 16.29 11.89
CA ILE A 130 9.27 15.96 10.50
C ILE A 130 7.78 15.61 10.40
N GLN A 131 7.14 15.98 9.31
CA GLN A 131 5.76 15.60 9.04
C GLN A 131 5.73 14.16 8.48
N LEU A 132 5.09 13.25 9.22
CA LEU A 132 4.95 11.84 8.88
C LEU A 132 3.48 11.46 8.78
N GLN A 133 3.16 10.47 7.96
CA GLN A 133 1.84 9.88 7.84
C GLN A 133 1.82 8.50 8.50
N PRO A 134 1.30 8.36 9.73
CA PRO A 134 1.33 7.10 10.47
C PRO A 134 0.60 5.96 9.76
N GLY A 135 -0.46 6.26 8.98
CA GLY A 135 -1.17 5.29 8.16
C GLY A 135 -0.26 4.59 7.13
N GLU A 136 0.77 5.29 6.61
CA GLU A 136 1.77 4.66 5.75
C GLU A 136 2.60 3.61 6.51
N PHE A 137 3.13 3.97 7.69
CA PHE A 137 3.91 3.04 8.53
C PHE A 137 3.07 1.87 9.04
N ALA A 138 1.79 2.10 9.28
CA ALA A 138 0.87 1.06 9.72
C ALA A 138 0.66 -0.03 8.66
N LYS A 139 0.91 0.21 7.36
CA LYS A 139 0.91 -0.83 6.31
C LYS A 139 1.91 -1.95 6.62
N ILE A 140 3.09 -1.59 7.16
CA ILE A 140 4.10 -2.59 7.57
C ILE A 140 3.52 -3.50 8.65
N THR A 141 2.89 -2.90 9.67
CA THR A 141 2.32 -3.68 10.77
C THR A 141 1.09 -4.48 10.36
N VAL A 142 0.28 -4.00 9.39
CA VAL A 142 -0.84 -4.77 8.81
C VAL A 142 -0.32 -6.01 8.10
N ILE A 143 0.69 -5.87 7.22
CA ILE A 143 1.29 -7.01 6.50
C ILE A 143 1.83 -8.04 7.49
N LEU A 144 2.57 -7.60 8.51
CA LEU A 144 3.14 -8.49 9.52
C LEU A 144 2.07 -9.15 10.38
N LEU A 145 1.02 -8.41 10.77
CA LEU A 145 -0.10 -8.92 11.55
C LEU A 145 -0.87 -9.98 10.79
N ASP A 146 -1.28 -9.67 9.56
CA ASP A 146 -2.06 -10.58 8.73
C ASP A 146 -1.25 -11.85 8.41
N ALA A 147 0.04 -11.71 8.07
CA ALA A 147 0.92 -12.84 7.86
C ALA A 147 1.09 -13.68 9.13
N ALA A 148 1.24 -13.05 10.32
CA ALA A 148 1.39 -13.76 11.59
C ALA A 148 0.10 -14.51 11.98
N VAL A 149 -1.08 -13.92 11.74
CA VAL A 149 -2.36 -14.57 11.99
C VAL A 149 -2.56 -15.76 11.05
N MET A 150 -2.33 -15.57 9.73
CA MET A 150 -2.54 -16.62 8.73
C MET A 150 -1.55 -17.78 8.89
N SER A 151 -0.29 -17.51 9.24
CA SER A 151 0.71 -18.56 9.44
C SER A 151 0.35 -19.52 10.56
N LYS A 152 -0.38 -19.07 11.59
CA LYS A 152 -0.86 -19.92 12.70
C LYS A 152 -1.89 -20.96 12.26
N PHE A 153 -2.65 -20.69 11.19
CA PHE A 153 -3.60 -21.62 10.62
C PHE A 153 -2.97 -22.64 9.64
N GLY A 154 -1.65 -22.56 9.41
CA GLY A 154 -0.90 -23.53 8.62
C GLY A 154 -1.31 -23.60 7.14
N GLY A 155 -1.79 -22.51 6.58
CA GLY A 155 -2.19 -22.42 5.16
C GLY A 155 -3.52 -23.10 4.83
N ARG A 156 -4.40 -23.33 5.82
CA ARG A 156 -5.74 -23.88 5.63
C ARG A 156 -6.74 -23.20 6.56
N LEU A 157 -7.62 -22.40 5.99
CA LEU A 157 -8.75 -21.77 6.66
C LEU A 157 -10.05 -22.50 6.29
N ASP A 158 -10.18 -23.75 6.75
CA ASP A 158 -11.31 -24.62 6.42
C ASP A 158 -12.50 -24.42 7.36
N ASP A 159 -12.25 -24.06 8.62
CA ASP A 159 -13.28 -23.84 9.64
C ASP A 159 -13.83 -22.41 9.55
N PRO A 160 -15.16 -22.21 9.49
CA PRO A 160 -15.76 -20.88 9.53
C PRO A 160 -15.34 -20.04 10.74
N ARG A 161 -15.09 -20.66 11.89
CA ARG A 161 -14.66 -19.95 13.10
C ARG A 161 -13.25 -19.37 12.95
N GLU A 162 -12.34 -20.14 12.34
CA GLU A 162 -10.97 -19.69 12.05
C GLU A 162 -11.01 -18.54 11.03
N PHE A 163 -11.83 -18.67 10.00
CA PHE A 163 -12.03 -17.62 8.99
C PHE A 163 -12.57 -16.32 9.62
N ILE A 164 -13.59 -16.40 10.47
CA ILE A 164 -14.14 -15.21 11.16
C ILE A 164 -13.11 -14.58 12.09
N ARG A 165 -12.30 -15.37 12.81
CA ARG A 165 -11.20 -14.86 13.64
C ARG A 165 -10.16 -14.14 12.79
N ALA A 166 -9.72 -14.72 11.68
CA ALA A 166 -8.80 -14.10 10.74
C ALA A 166 -9.36 -12.79 10.19
N LEU A 167 -10.62 -12.80 9.76
CA LEU A 167 -11.32 -11.62 9.27
C LEU A 167 -11.42 -10.52 10.35
N ALA A 168 -11.62 -10.87 11.62
CA ALA A 168 -11.63 -9.89 12.71
C ALA A 168 -10.28 -9.15 12.85
N TYR A 169 -9.15 -9.86 12.71
CA TYR A 169 -7.83 -9.23 12.75
C TYR A 169 -7.59 -8.29 11.56
N ILE A 170 -8.07 -8.63 10.38
CA ILE A 170 -8.01 -7.77 9.18
C ILE A 170 -8.95 -6.57 9.33
N ALA A 171 -10.14 -6.78 9.88
CA ALA A 171 -11.17 -5.74 10.01
C ALA A 171 -10.78 -4.64 11.01
N ILE A 172 -10.09 -4.97 12.12
CA ILE A 172 -9.72 -3.98 13.13
C ILE A 172 -8.85 -2.85 12.55
N PRO A 173 -7.70 -3.10 11.89
CA PRO A 173 -6.91 -2.06 11.23
C PRO A 173 -7.72 -1.27 10.20
N PHE A 174 -8.54 -1.96 9.40
CA PHE A 174 -9.38 -1.32 8.40
C PHE A 174 -10.41 -0.36 9.02
N LEU A 175 -11.11 -0.78 10.07
CA LEU A 175 -12.07 0.09 10.76
C LEU A 175 -11.38 1.27 11.45
N CYS A 176 -10.19 1.06 12.01
CA CYS A 176 -9.41 2.14 12.59
C CYS A 176 -9.00 3.19 11.53
N ILE A 177 -8.54 2.79 10.36
CA ILE A 177 -8.15 3.75 9.31
C ILE A 177 -9.35 4.50 8.72
N MET A 178 -10.53 3.90 8.72
CA MET A 178 -11.77 4.56 8.29
C MET A 178 -12.20 5.73 9.21
N THR A 179 -11.66 5.82 10.44
CA THR A 179 -11.86 7.00 11.29
C THR A 179 -11.12 8.24 10.76
N GLN A 180 -10.09 8.02 9.95
CA GLN A 180 -9.45 9.05 9.17
C GLN A 180 -10.13 9.09 7.80
N PRO A 181 -10.37 10.24 7.18
CA PRO A 181 -11.00 10.32 5.85
C PRO A 181 -10.00 9.92 4.73
N ASP A 182 -9.33 8.78 4.87
CA ASP A 182 -8.31 8.25 3.96
C ASP A 182 -8.79 6.92 3.34
N LEU A 183 -9.60 7.03 2.29
CA LEU A 183 -10.11 5.89 1.55
C LEU A 183 -9.00 5.12 0.83
N GLY A 184 -7.99 5.82 0.31
CA GLY A 184 -6.88 5.19 -0.42
C GLY A 184 -6.12 4.20 0.44
N THR A 185 -5.66 4.64 1.62
CA THR A 185 -4.98 3.76 2.58
C THR A 185 -5.88 2.61 3.06
N GLY A 186 -7.18 2.86 3.26
CA GLY A 186 -8.15 1.83 3.62
C GLY A 186 -8.28 0.73 2.56
N LEU A 187 -8.36 1.09 1.28
CA LEU A 187 -8.39 0.12 0.18
C LEU A 187 -7.10 -0.72 0.12
N VAL A 188 -5.94 -0.10 0.37
CA VAL A 188 -4.67 -0.84 0.46
C VAL A 188 -4.71 -1.89 1.58
N TYR A 189 -5.27 -1.57 2.75
CA TYR A 189 -5.41 -2.53 3.86
C TYR A 189 -6.32 -3.69 3.51
N LEU A 190 -7.43 -3.42 2.82
CA LEU A 190 -8.33 -4.48 2.34
C LEU A 190 -7.64 -5.42 1.36
N VAL A 191 -6.82 -4.88 0.45
CA VAL A 191 -6.06 -5.70 -0.51
C VAL A 191 -5.00 -6.54 0.21
N ILE A 192 -4.27 -5.99 1.17
CA ILE A 192 -3.31 -6.76 1.99
C ILE A 192 -4.04 -7.92 2.67
N GLY A 193 -5.18 -7.64 3.34
CA GLY A 193 -5.98 -8.66 3.99
C GLY A 193 -6.54 -9.72 3.03
N ALA A 194 -7.02 -9.31 1.84
CA ALA A 194 -7.50 -10.23 0.82
C ALA A 194 -6.39 -11.17 0.32
N VAL A 195 -5.20 -10.63 0.05
CA VAL A 195 -4.03 -11.44 -0.34
C VAL A 195 -3.64 -12.39 0.80
N ALA A 196 -3.65 -11.93 2.04
CA ALA A 196 -3.37 -12.77 3.20
C ALA A 196 -4.39 -13.91 3.34
N LEU A 197 -5.69 -13.67 3.14
CA LEU A 197 -6.73 -14.70 3.15
C LEU A 197 -6.55 -15.72 2.02
N ILE A 198 -6.29 -15.26 0.79
CA ILE A 198 -6.08 -16.11 -0.38
C ILE A 198 -4.85 -16.99 -0.18
N MET A 199 -3.73 -16.41 0.19
CA MET A 199 -2.46 -17.12 0.40
C MET A 199 -2.47 -17.95 1.68
N GLY A 200 -3.27 -17.55 2.68
CA GLY A 200 -3.55 -18.30 3.90
C GLY A 200 -4.48 -19.49 3.72
N GLY A 201 -4.90 -19.79 2.48
CA GLY A 201 -5.67 -20.99 2.13
C GLY A 201 -7.15 -20.89 2.48
N ALA A 202 -7.75 -19.71 2.48
CA ALA A 202 -9.19 -19.56 2.67
C ALA A 202 -9.98 -20.22 1.53
N ARG A 203 -11.09 -20.89 1.89
CA ARG A 203 -11.96 -21.52 0.88
C ARG A 203 -12.61 -20.48 -0.02
N TRP A 204 -12.65 -20.73 -1.30
CA TRP A 204 -13.28 -19.85 -2.31
C TRP A 204 -14.72 -19.45 -1.95
N LYS A 205 -15.47 -20.33 -1.31
CA LYS A 205 -16.83 -20.04 -0.86
C LYS A 205 -16.87 -18.85 0.12
N TYR A 206 -15.93 -18.81 1.06
CA TYR A 206 -15.85 -17.69 2.02
C TYR A 206 -15.42 -16.39 1.36
N LEU A 207 -14.50 -16.46 0.41
CA LEU A 207 -14.04 -15.28 -0.34
C LEU A 207 -15.16 -14.70 -1.22
N ILE A 208 -15.95 -15.56 -1.88
CA ILE A 208 -17.11 -15.11 -2.69
C ILE A 208 -18.18 -14.48 -1.78
N VAL A 209 -18.48 -15.09 -0.64
CA VAL A 209 -19.42 -14.53 0.33
C VAL A 209 -18.91 -13.20 0.86
N LEU A 210 -17.62 -13.09 1.22
CA LEU A 210 -17.01 -11.85 1.69
C LEU A 210 -17.09 -10.74 0.62
N LEU A 211 -16.80 -11.07 -0.63
CA LEU A 211 -16.93 -10.14 -1.75
C LEU A 211 -18.38 -9.69 -1.93
N GLY A 212 -19.34 -10.64 -1.87
CA GLY A 212 -20.77 -10.32 -1.97
C GLY A 212 -21.25 -9.42 -0.84
N VAL A 213 -20.81 -9.67 0.40
CA VAL A 213 -21.09 -8.81 1.56
C VAL A 213 -20.48 -7.42 1.37
N PHE A 214 -19.23 -7.34 0.91
CA PHE A 214 -18.55 -6.07 0.68
C PHE A 214 -19.26 -5.23 -0.39
N VAL A 215 -19.60 -5.82 -1.53
CA VAL A 215 -20.36 -5.13 -2.60
C VAL A 215 -21.76 -4.74 -2.09
N GLY A 216 -22.42 -5.63 -1.36
CA GLY A 216 -23.73 -5.35 -0.75
C GLY A 216 -23.69 -4.18 0.23
N LEU A 217 -22.63 -4.08 1.04
CA LEU A 217 -22.43 -2.93 1.95
C LEU A 217 -22.21 -1.63 1.19
N ILE A 218 -21.42 -1.64 0.12
CA ILE A 218 -21.23 -0.44 -0.73
C ILE A 218 -22.58 0.02 -1.28
N VAL A 219 -23.33 -0.89 -1.91
CA VAL A 219 -24.66 -0.57 -2.47
C VAL A 219 -25.60 -0.06 -1.38
N ALA A 220 -25.61 -0.70 -0.20
CA ALA A 220 -26.44 -0.27 0.92
C ALA A 220 -26.08 1.14 1.41
N VAL A 221 -24.78 1.49 1.53
CA VAL A 221 -24.34 2.82 1.93
C VAL A 221 -24.85 3.87 0.95
N PHE A 222 -24.72 3.64 -0.37
CA PHE A 222 -25.23 4.56 -1.37
C PHE A 222 -26.76 4.70 -1.34
N ALA A 223 -27.48 3.58 -1.22
CA ALA A 223 -28.93 3.57 -1.15
C ALA A 223 -29.46 4.32 0.10
N ILE A 224 -28.84 4.06 1.25
CA ILE A 224 -29.22 4.72 2.51
C ILE A 224 -28.89 6.22 2.45
N ASP A 225 -27.74 6.60 1.89
CA ASP A 225 -27.33 8.02 1.77
C ASP A 225 -28.29 8.80 0.86
N GLU A 226 -28.78 8.18 -0.22
CA GLU A 226 -29.81 8.79 -1.09
C GLU A 226 -31.16 8.93 -0.39
N VAL A 227 -31.57 7.94 0.42
CA VAL A 227 -32.79 8.02 1.23
C VAL A 227 -32.69 9.11 2.29
N LEU A 228 -31.54 9.20 2.98
CA LEU A 228 -31.26 10.24 3.98
C LEU A 228 -31.27 11.64 3.35
N LYS A 229 -30.67 11.81 2.18
CA LYS A 229 -30.71 13.07 1.43
C LYS A 229 -32.14 13.51 1.15
N ASN A 230 -33.00 12.59 0.71
CA ASN A 230 -34.40 12.92 0.43
C ASN A 230 -35.15 13.31 1.71
N ALA A 231 -34.75 12.84 2.88
CA ALA A 231 -35.36 13.15 4.16
C ALA A 231 -34.79 14.41 4.85
N THR A 232 -33.47 14.63 4.76
CA THR A 232 -32.76 15.72 5.49
C THR A 232 -32.32 16.88 4.61
N GLY A 233 -32.34 16.73 3.28
CA GLY A 233 -31.84 17.71 2.31
C GLY A 233 -30.34 17.59 2.00
N ASP A 234 -29.56 16.88 2.84
CA ASP A 234 -28.11 16.76 2.70
C ASP A 234 -27.65 15.29 2.75
N TYR A 235 -26.51 15.02 2.13
CA TYR A 235 -25.83 13.73 2.26
C TYR A 235 -25.17 13.59 3.64
N VAL A 236 -25.48 12.52 4.36
CA VAL A 236 -25.06 12.34 5.77
C VAL A 236 -23.91 11.35 5.90
N LEU A 237 -23.94 10.25 5.14
CA LEU A 237 -22.97 9.15 5.27
C LEU A 237 -21.68 9.39 4.51
N LEU A 238 -21.79 9.85 3.27
CA LEU A 238 -20.62 10.13 2.43
C LEU A 238 -20.38 11.64 2.35
N LYS A 239 -19.17 12.04 2.72
CA LYS A 239 -18.75 13.45 2.54
C LYS A 239 -18.76 13.80 1.04
N GLN A 240 -19.09 15.05 0.72
CA GLN A 240 -19.21 15.53 -0.65
C GLN A 240 -17.98 15.19 -1.52
N TYR A 241 -16.76 15.34 -0.98
CA TYR A 241 -15.54 15.05 -1.73
C TYR A 241 -15.39 13.55 -2.07
N GLN A 242 -15.86 12.63 -1.20
CA GLN A 242 -15.82 11.18 -1.43
C GLN A 242 -16.78 10.80 -2.56
N ARG A 243 -17.96 11.40 -2.52
CA ARG A 243 -18.97 11.22 -3.57
C ARG A 243 -18.49 11.78 -4.91
N ASN A 244 -17.91 12.98 -4.91
CA ASN A 244 -17.39 13.60 -6.12
C ASN A 244 -16.32 12.71 -6.79
N ARG A 245 -15.43 12.09 -6.04
CA ARG A 245 -14.42 11.16 -6.60
C ARG A 245 -15.04 9.96 -7.34
N LEU A 246 -16.16 9.44 -6.83
CA LEU A 246 -16.88 8.33 -7.46
C LEU A 246 -17.70 8.80 -8.66
N LEU A 247 -18.35 9.96 -8.56
CA LEU A 247 -19.11 10.55 -9.67
C LEU A 247 -18.21 10.90 -10.86
N VAL A 248 -17.04 11.49 -10.60
CA VAL A 248 -16.05 11.83 -11.63
C VAL A 248 -15.52 10.59 -12.34
N PHE A 249 -15.44 9.45 -11.66
CA PHE A 249 -15.08 8.17 -12.29
C PHE A 249 -16.16 7.71 -13.29
N LEU A 250 -17.45 7.92 -12.98
CA LEU A 250 -18.57 7.56 -13.87
C LEU A 250 -18.78 8.58 -14.98
N ASP A 251 -18.59 9.86 -14.69
CA ASP A 251 -18.69 10.98 -15.62
C ASP A 251 -17.62 12.03 -15.31
N PRO A 252 -16.47 11.99 -16.02
CA PRO A 252 -15.38 12.96 -15.84
C PRO A 252 -15.79 14.42 -16.07
N CYS A 253 -16.90 14.67 -16.78
CA CYS A 253 -17.41 16.01 -17.03
C CYS A 253 -18.30 16.55 -15.90
N ALA A 254 -18.69 15.73 -14.93
CA ALA A 254 -19.56 16.12 -13.84
C ALA A 254 -18.97 17.16 -12.88
N ASP A 255 -17.62 17.26 -12.79
CA ASP A 255 -16.91 18.22 -11.93
C ASP A 255 -15.80 18.92 -12.72
N VAL A 256 -16.14 20.00 -13.40
CA VAL A 256 -15.24 20.74 -14.31
C VAL A 256 -14.21 21.59 -13.57
N THR A 257 -14.36 21.82 -12.27
CA THR A 257 -13.51 22.73 -11.48
C THR A 257 -12.71 22.06 -10.36
N GLY A 258 -13.09 20.82 -9.99
CA GLY A 258 -12.50 20.09 -8.87
C GLY A 258 -11.74 18.83 -9.30
N THR A 259 -12.18 17.69 -8.78
CA THR A 259 -11.52 16.39 -9.00
C THR A 259 -11.53 15.97 -10.48
N GLY A 260 -12.60 16.30 -11.22
CA GLY A 260 -12.71 16.01 -12.66
C GLY A 260 -11.75 16.85 -13.50
N PHE A 261 -11.48 18.10 -13.10
CA PHE A 261 -10.46 18.92 -13.76
C PHE A 261 -9.09 18.24 -13.68
N ASN A 262 -8.69 17.76 -12.51
CA ASN A 262 -7.39 17.10 -12.31
C ASN A 262 -7.24 15.86 -13.21
N LEU A 263 -8.29 15.03 -13.30
CA LEU A 263 -8.29 13.84 -14.15
C LEU A 263 -8.21 14.22 -15.64
N ASN A 264 -8.99 15.20 -16.08
CA ASN A 264 -8.96 15.65 -17.47
C ASN A 264 -7.58 16.19 -17.85
N GLN A 265 -6.94 17.00 -16.98
CA GLN A 265 -5.60 17.52 -17.23
C GLN A 265 -4.55 16.40 -17.26
N ALA A 266 -4.67 15.38 -16.39
CA ALA A 266 -3.79 14.21 -16.41
C ALA A 266 -3.95 13.44 -17.74
N MET A 267 -5.18 13.18 -18.19
CA MET A 267 -5.43 12.49 -19.46
C MET A 267 -4.92 13.29 -20.67
N ILE A 268 -5.08 14.63 -20.66
CA ILE A 268 -4.51 15.51 -21.69
C ILE A 268 -2.98 15.43 -21.70
N ALA A 269 -2.34 15.46 -20.52
CA ALA A 269 -0.89 15.32 -20.39
C ALA A 269 -0.41 14.00 -20.99
N ILE A 270 -1.01 12.86 -20.59
CA ILE A 270 -0.68 11.53 -21.10
C ILE A 270 -0.86 11.46 -22.63
N GLY A 271 -2.00 11.90 -23.13
CA GLY A 271 -2.31 11.88 -24.58
C GLY A 271 -1.36 12.76 -25.39
N SER A 272 -0.91 13.88 -24.82
CA SER A 272 0.01 14.80 -25.49
C SER A 272 1.44 14.28 -25.60
N GLY A 273 1.82 13.27 -24.82
CA GLY A 273 3.14 12.65 -24.84
C GLY A 273 3.41 11.79 -26.08
N GLY A 274 2.38 11.23 -26.70
CA GLY A 274 2.54 10.37 -27.88
C GLY A 274 3.43 9.16 -27.63
N LEU A 275 4.17 8.72 -28.65
CA LEU A 275 5.02 7.51 -28.54
C LEU A 275 6.32 7.76 -27.76
N PHE A 276 7.00 8.87 -27.97
CA PHE A 276 8.35 9.13 -27.44
C PHE A 276 8.41 10.27 -26.41
N GLY A 277 7.28 10.91 -26.14
CA GLY A 277 7.20 12.04 -25.22
C GLY A 277 7.67 13.36 -25.82
N LYS A 278 7.49 14.43 -25.03
CA LYS A 278 7.94 15.79 -25.39
C LYS A 278 9.39 16.07 -25.02
N GLY A 279 10.02 15.14 -24.30
CA GLY A 279 11.36 15.30 -23.73
C GLY A 279 11.33 15.80 -22.28
N LEU A 280 12.41 15.55 -21.56
CA LEU A 280 12.59 15.94 -20.17
C LEU A 280 12.45 17.47 -20.03
N LEU A 281 11.70 17.93 -19.03
CA LEU A 281 11.37 19.35 -18.75
C LEU A 281 10.52 20.06 -19.81
N ASN A 282 10.13 19.39 -20.89
CA ASN A 282 9.35 19.98 -21.98
C ASN A 282 7.85 19.63 -21.91
N GLY A 283 7.39 19.10 -20.80
CA GLY A 283 5.97 18.81 -20.57
C GLY A 283 5.16 20.10 -20.46
N SER A 284 4.23 20.35 -21.37
CA SER A 284 3.42 21.58 -21.38
C SER A 284 2.37 21.58 -20.25
N GLN A 285 1.79 20.45 -19.92
CA GLN A 285 0.79 20.36 -18.85
C GLN A 285 1.44 20.33 -17.46
N SER A 286 2.48 19.51 -17.30
CA SER A 286 3.22 19.40 -16.06
C SER A 286 4.04 20.65 -15.72
N SER A 287 4.70 21.27 -16.70
CA SER A 287 5.55 22.44 -16.47
C SER A 287 4.77 23.74 -16.26
N LEU A 288 3.52 23.85 -16.75
CA LEU A 288 2.69 25.02 -16.54
C LEU A 288 1.81 24.91 -15.28
N GLY A 289 1.92 23.81 -14.52
CA GLY A 289 1.18 23.61 -13.28
C GLY A 289 -0.32 23.30 -13.47
N PHE A 290 -0.73 22.90 -14.68
CA PHE A 290 -2.13 22.54 -14.96
C PHE A 290 -2.57 21.22 -14.29
N VAL A 291 -1.62 20.36 -13.94
CA VAL A 291 -1.89 19.13 -13.18
C VAL A 291 -1.53 19.35 -11.72
N PRO A 292 -2.52 19.56 -10.82
CA PRO A 292 -2.27 19.61 -9.40
C PRO A 292 -1.74 18.26 -8.90
N GLU A 293 -0.92 18.28 -7.83
CA GLU A 293 -0.33 17.06 -7.22
C GLU A 293 0.45 16.19 -8.23
N SER A 294 1.02 16.81 -9.26
CA SER A 294 1.80 16.14 -10.31
C SER A 294 3.03 15.39 -9.79
N ALA A 295 3.59 15.80 -8.65
CA ALA A 295 4.74 15.13 -8.04
C ALA A 295 4.37 13.93 -7.16
N THR A 296 3.11 13.84 -6.70
CA THR A 296 2.62 12.82 -5.76
C THR A 296 1.71 11.82 -6.43
N ASP A 297 0.44 12.18 -6.57
CA ASP A 297 -0.63 11.29 -6.99
C ASP A 297 -0.66 11.09 -8.51
N PHE A 298 -0.35 12.15 -9.27
CA PHE A 298 -0.38 12.16 -10.74
C PHE A 298 1.03 12.10 -11.38
N ILE A 299 1.99 11.44 -10.72
CA ILE A 299 3.36 11.36 -11.23
C ILE A 299 3.47 10.59 -12.54
N PHE A 300 2.61 9.59 -12.77
CA PHE A 300 2.58 8.84 -14.01
C PHE A 300 2.22 9.70 -15.22
N CYS A 301 1.34 10.70 -15.07
CA CYS A 301 1.03 11.59 -16.19
C CYS A 301 2.23 12.46 -16.59
N VAL A 302 3.06 12.91 -15.63
CA VAL A 302 4.30 13.63 -15.91
C VAL A 302 5.29 12.76 -16.69
N LEU A 303 5.45 11.50 -16.24
CA LEU A 303 6.28 10.53 -16.93
C LEU A 303 5.79 10.31 -18.37
N ALA A 304 4.48 10.06 -18.54
CA ALA A 304 3.90 9.78 -19.85
C ALA A 304 3.96 10.99 -20.78
N GLU A 305 3.82 12.22 -20.27
CA GLU A 305 3.98 13.43 -21.07
C GLU A 305 5.42 13.62 -21.55
N GLN A 306 6.41 13.36 -20.69
CA GLN A 306 7.82 13.63 -20.99
C GLN A 306 8.52 12.51 -21.77
N PHE A 307 8.18 11.24 -21.47
CA PHE A 307 8.82 10.06 -22.06
C PHE A 307 7.90 9.26 -22.98
N GLY A 308 6.62 9.65 -23.09
CA GLY A 308 5.64 9.03 -23.96
C GLY A 308 5.28 7.59 -23.57
N PHE A 309 4.67 6.91 -24.52
CA PHE A 309 4.27 5.51 -24.36
C PHE A 309 5.49 4.59 -24.09
N MET A 310 6.63 4.85 -24.72
CA MET A 310 7.84 4.06 -24.49
C MET A 310 8.36 4.20 -23.07
N GLY A 311 8.32 5.40 -22.48
CA GLY A 311 8.68 5.62 -21.09
C GLY A 311 7.72 4.89 -20.12
N ALA A 312 6.43 4.93 -20.39
CA ALA A 312 5.44 4.19 -19.63
C ALA A 312 5.67 2.67 -19.73
N LEU A 313 6.00 2.14 -20.90
CA LEU A 313 6.30 0.73 -21.10
C LEU A 313 7.55 0.28 -20.31
N VAL A 314 8.61 1.10 -20.30
CA VAL A 314 9.81 0.85 -19.48
C VAL A 314 9.44 0.79 -17.99
N LEU A 315 8.62 1.73 -17.50
CA LEU A 315 8.15 1.72 -16.12
C LEU A 315 7.38 0.44 -15.78
N LEU A 316 6.42 0.05 -16.64
CA LEU A 316 5.64 -1.17 -16.45
C LEU A 316 6.52 -2.43 -16.46
N ALA A 317 7.54 -2.49 -17.34
CA ALA A 317 8.50 -3.58 -17.37
C ALA A 317 9.33 -3.67 -16.09
N LEU A 318 9.76 -2.53 -15.53
CA LEU A 318 10.46 -2.47 -14.25
C LEU A 318 9.57 -2.93 -13.09
N TYR A 319 8.30 -2.51 -13.05
CA TYR A 319 7.35 -3.01 -12.05
C TYR A 319 7.06 -4.49 -12.18
N LEU A 320 6.89 -4.97 -13.41
CA LEU A 320 6.73 -6.41 -13.65
C LEU A 320 7.96 -7.18 -13.14
N ALA A 321 9.17 -6.70 -13.42
CA ALA A 321 10.40 -7.30 -12.90
C ALA A 321 10.44 -7.29 -11.37
N LEU A 322 10.06 -6.18 -10.71
CA LEU A 322 9.97 -6.07 -9.25
C LEU A 322 9.04 -7.14 -8.66
N ILE A 323 7.85 -7.26 -9.21
CA ILE A 323 6.84 -8.23 -8.78
C ILE A 323 7.32 -9.66 -8.99
N LEU A 324 7.85 -9.99 -10.17
CA LEU A 324 8.32 -11.36 -10.50
C LEU A 324 9.50 -11.79 -9.61
N VAL A 325 10.46 -10.90 -9.37
CA VAL A 325 11.60 -11.18 -8.48
C VAL A 325 11.11 -11.37 -7.05
N SER A 326 10.17 -10.54 -6.57
CA SER A 326 9.60 -10.67 -5.23
C SER A 326 8.82 -11.98 -5.06
N ILE A 327 8.00 -12.39 -6.06
CA ILE A 327 7.29 -13.68 -6.06
C ILE A 327 8.28 -14.84 -6.03
N ARG A 328 9.40 -14.74 -6.76
CA ARG A 328 10.46 -15.78 -6.70
C ARG A 328 11.02 -15.90 -5.28
N ILE A 329 11.28 -14.78 -4.61
CA ILE A 329 11.75 -14.79 -3.21
C ILE A 329 10.70 -15.42 -2.29
N ALA A 330 9.41 -15.10 -2.47
CA ALA A 330 8.33 -15.71 -1.70
C ALA A 330 8.29 -17.24 -1.84
N ARG A 331 8.48 -17.76 -3.08
CA ARG A 331 8.52 -19.21 -3.35
C ARG A 331 9.74 -19.92 -2.74
N GLU A 332 10.85 -19.21 -2.60
CA GLU A 332 12.09 -19.72 -2.02
C GLU A 332 12.14 -19.55 -0.49
N SER A 333 11.09 -18.97 0.12
CA SER A 333 10.99 -18.82 1.58
C SER A 333 10.91 -20.17 2.28
N SER A 334 11.58 -20.27 3.42
CA SER A 334 11.62 -21.52 4.21
C SER A 334 10.38 -21.76 5.06
N ASP A 335 9.54 -20.73 5.25
CA ASP A 335 8.36 -20.81 6.12
C ASP A 335 7.18 -20.05 5.52
N LEU A 336 5.97 -20.40 5.97
CA LEU A 336 4.74 -19.79 5.49
C LEU A 336 4.62 -18.30 5.88
N PHE A 337 5.16 -17.93 7.05
CA PHE A 337 5.12 -16.54 7.52
C PHE A 337 5.90 -15.61 6.59
N GLY A 338 7.14 -15.99 6.20
CA GLY A 338 7.92 -15.24 5.23
C GLY A 338 7.27 -15.15 3.86
N THR A 339 6.67 -16.28 3.39
CA THR A 339 5.90 -16.28 2.13
C THR A 339 4.75 -15.28 2.18
N LEU A 340 3.98 -15.27 3.28
CA LEU A 340 2.84 -14.37 3.46
C LEU A 340 3.26 -12.90 3.55
N ILE A 341 4.37 -12.59 4.22
CA ILE A 341 4.92 -11.22 4.25
C ILE A 341 5.22 -10.74 2.84
N VAL A 342 6.01 -11.51 2.08
CA VAL A 342 6.40 -11.09 0.73
C VAL A 342 5.20 -10.99 -0.20
N MET A 343 4.25 -11.93 -0.13
CA MET A 343 3.05 -11.88 -0.95
C MET A 343 2.11 -10.73 -0.55
N GLY A 344 2.03 -10.38 0.74
CA GLY A 344 1.32 -9.19 1.20
C GLY A 344 1.92 -7.90 0.64
N ILE A 345 3.26 -7.77 0.63
CA ILE A 345 3.98 -6.65 0.02
C ILE A 345 3.72 -6.60 -1.50
N VAL A 346 3.82 -7.74 -2.18
CA VAL A 346 3.56 -7.85 -3.63
C VAL A 346 2.13 -7.42 -3.95
N GLY A 347 1.14 -7.91 -3.20
CA GLY A 347 -0.26 -7.54 -3.39
C GLY A 347 -0.50 -6.06 -3.18
N MET A 348 0.11 -5.47 -2.15
CA MET A 348 0.07 -4.03 -1.89
C MET A 348 0.66 -3.23 -3.06
N TRP A 349 1.88 -3.55 -3.49
CA TRP A 349 2.52 -2.84 -4.60
C TRP A 349 1.73 -2.99 -5.91
N LEU A 350 1.28 -4.21 -6.23
CA LEU A 350 0.49 -4.46 -7.42
C LEU A 350 -0.78 -3.59 -7.45
N PHE A 351 -1.49 -3.53 -6.31
CA PHE A 351 -2.68 -2.70 -6.20
C PHE A 351 -2.35 -1.21 -6.35
N GLN A 352 -1.31 -0.71 -5.66
CA GLN A 352 -0.90 0.70 -5.76
C GLN A 352 -0.50 1.09 -7.19
N ILE A 353 0.21 0.20 -7.91
CA ILE A 353 0.60 0.42 -9.31
C ILE A 353 -0.64 0.47 -10.21
N LEU A 354 -1.52 -0.53 -10.10
CA LEU A 354 -2.72 -0.61 -10.93
C LEU A 354 -3.67 0.56 -10.65
N GLU A 355 -3.81 0.92 -9.38
CA GLU A 355 -4.71 1.99 -8.97
C GLU A 355 -4.19 3.36 -9.41
N ASN A 356 -2.91 3.70 -9.14
CA ASN A 356 -2.33 4.98 -9.54
C ASN A 356 -2.35 5.18 -11.06
N ILE A 357 -1.85 4.20 -11.82
CA ILE A 357 -1.88 4.28 -13.29
C ILE A 357 -3.32 4.27 -13.80
N GLY A 358 -4.18 3.42 -13.21
CA GLY A 358 -5.59 3.30 -13.58
C GLY A 358 -6.38 4.59 -13.35
N MET A 359 -6.14 5.29 -12.24
CA MET A 359 -6.80 6.58 -11.99
C MET A 359 -6.30 7.67 -12.96
N ASP A 360 -5.01 7.71 -13.29
CA ASP A 360 -4.42 8.71 -14.20
C ASP A 360 -4.97 8.58 -15.64
N ILE A 361 -5.34 7.36 -16.05
CA ILE A 361 -5.96 7.10 -17.37
C ILE A 361 -7.49 6.98 -17.32
N GLY A 362 -8.11 7.28 -16.17
CA GLY A 362 -9.58 7.29 -16.02
C GLY A 362 -10.24 5.92 -15.92
N LEU A 363 -9.48 4.83 -15.66
CA LEU A 363 -10.02 3.47 -15.47
C LEU A 363 -10.36 3.13 -14.02
N MET A 364 -9.92 3.95 -13.06
CA MET A 364 -10.19 3.78 -11.63
C MET A 364 -10.56 5.12 -10.99
N PRO A 365 -11.31 5.11 -9.87
CA PRO A 365 -11.67 6.35 -9.18
C PRO A 365 -10.41 6.99 -8.56
N ILE A 366 -10.39 8.31 -8.44
CA ILE A 366 -9.25 9.04 -7.87
C ILE A 366 -9.16 8.81 -6.37
N THR A 367 -8.20 8.03 -5.92
CA THR A 367 -7.98 7.72 -4.49
C THR A 367 -6.81 8.51 -3.90
N GLY A 368 -5.86 8.93 -4.72
CA GLY A 368 -4.64 9.62 -4.27
C GLY A 368 -3.61 8.66 -3.68
N ILE A 369 -3.57 7.42 -4.16
CA ILE A 369 -2.54 6.44 -3.77
C ILE A 369 -1.27 6.71 -4.59
N PRO A 370 -0.11 6.95 -3.94
CA PRO A 370 1.11 7.23 -4.65
C PRO A 370 1.74 5.97 -5.26
N LEU A 371 2.55 6.18 -6.30
CA LEU A 371 3.21 5.12 -7.08
C LEU A 371 4.51 4.66 -6.40
N PRO A 372 4.70 3.37 -6.08
CA PRO A 372 5.86 2.88 -5.35
C PRO A 372 7.20 3.25 -5.99
N PHE A 373 8.14 3.78 -5.20
CA PHE A 373 9.48 4.25 -5.62
C PHE A 373 9.51 5.40 -6.63
N MET A 374 8.35 5.85 -7.13
CA MET A 374 8.23 6.91 -8.13
C MET A 374 7.75 8.23 -7.52
N SER A 375 6.66 8.19 -6.75
CA SER A 375 6.01 9.39 -6.22
C SER A 375 6.84 10.12 -5.18
N TYR A 376 6.65 11.43 -5.09
CA TYR A 376 7.19 12.25 -4.03
C TYR A 376 6.53 11.93 -2.70
N GLY A 377 7.35 11.76 -1.64
CA GLY A 377 6.86 11.56 -0.27
C GLY A 377 7.87 10.85 0.62
N SER A 378 8.39 11.51 1.64
CA SER A 378 9.39 10.93 2.52
C SER A 378 8.87 9.72 3.32
N SER A 379 7.66 9.81 3.91
CA SER A 379 7.05 8.68 4.64
C SER A 379 6.80 7.49 3.74
N PHE A 380 6.27 7.73 2.54
CA PHE A 380 5.99 6.70 1.56
C PHE A 380 7.27 5.99 1.08
N MET A 381 8.34 6.75 0.81
CA MET A 381 9.65 6.19 0.47
C MET A 381 10.20 5.34 1.61
N MET A 382 10.19 5.85 2.85
CA MET A 382 10.67 5.10 4.02
C MET A 382 9.97 3.75 4.17
N VAL A 383 8.64 3.73 4.01
CA VAL A 383 7.85 2.50 4.12
C VAL A 383 8.19 1.52 3.01
N ASN A 384 8.28 1.96 1.75
CA ASN A 384 8.63 1.07 0.65
C ASN A 384 10.04 0.47 0.81
N PHE A 385 11.01 1.25 1.27
CA PHE A 385 12.34 0.75 1.58
C PHE A 385 12.35 -0.21 2.79
N ALA A 386 11.59 0.06 3.85
CA ALA A 386 11.44 -0.85 4.98
C ALA A 386 10.88 -2.21 4.54
N LEU A 387 9.86 -2.20 3.66
CA LEU A 387 9.29 -3.41 3.07
C LEU A 387 10.31 -4.17 2.20
N LEU A 388 11.16 -3.46 1.44
CA LEU A 388 12.29 -4.10 0.76
C LEU A 388 13.25 -4.77 1.73
N GLY A 389 13.52 -4.13 2.87
CA GLY A 389 14.32 -4.71 3.93
C GLY A 389 13.72 -6.02 4.47
N LEU A 390 12.39 -6.07 4.64
CA LEU A 390 11.69 -7.29 5.03
C LEU A 390 11.79 -8.39 3.97
N ILE A 391 11.62 -8.07 2.68
CA ILE A 391 11.84 -9.03 1.58
C ILE A 391 13.28 -9.55 1.61
N GLY A 392 14.24 -8.64 1.82
CA GLY A 392 15.65 -9.01 1.96
C GLY A 392 15.93 -9.90 3.16
N SER A 393 15.27 -9.65 4.31
CA SER A 393 15.38 -10.51 5.50
C SER A 393 14.82 -11.91 5.22
N VAL A 394 13.66 -12.03 4.54
CA VAL A 394 13.11 -13.33 4.12
C VAL A 394 14.09 -14.07 3.21
N TYR A 395 14.68 -13.36 2.25
CA TYR A 395 15.68 -13.94 1.35
C TYR A 395 16.95 -14.41 2.06
N ALA A 396 17.46 -13.63 3.02
CA ALA A 396 18.66 -13.94 3.78
C ALA A 396 18.51 -15.19 4.68
N HIS A 397 17.30 -15.42 5.19
CA HIS A 397 16.99 -16.53 6.08
C HIS A 397 16.37 -17.74 5.36
N LYS A 398 16.42 -17.79 4.02
CA LYS A 398 15.99 -18.97 3.27
C LYS A 398 17.02 -20.11 3.44
N GLY A 399 16.68 -21.14 4.13
CA GLY A 399 17.44 -22.40 4.24
C GLY A 399 18.35 -22.50 5.42
#